data_08b0631aff7bf777028192992c57d271
#
_entry.id   08b0631aff7bf777028192992c57d271
#
_cell.length_a   1.000
_cell.length_b   1.000
_cell.length_c   1.000
_cell.angle_alpha   90.00
_cell.angle_beta   90.00
_cell.angle_gamma   90.00
#
_symmetry.space_group_name_H-M   'P 1'
#
loop_
_entity.id
_entity.type
_entity.pdbx_description
1 polymer ?
#
loop_
_entity_poly.entity_id
_entity_poly.type
_entity_poly.pdbx_seq_one_letter_code
_entity_poly.pdbx_strand_id
1 'polypeptide(L)'
;MTEISEILALLDPKTRQRVQSAVEVETLKQRTPSVGLNMALKGGFGYGRQILIWGNKSAGKSSFCLQMIAEAQKDGKVCAWIDAEQSYSQEWAERLGVDSSKLIYSAAKTVNDMVDVATKLMDAGVDIIVVDSI
;
A
#
# COMPACT_ATOMS: atom_id res chain seq x y z
N MET A 1 -34.61 21.58 5.13
CA MET A 1 -33.19 21.19 4.96
C MET A 1 -33.02 20.54 3.59
N THR A 2 -32.08 21.00 2.80
CA THR A 2 -31.82 20.40 1.50
C THR A 2 -31.14 19.03 1.72
N GLU A 3 -31.69 17.99 1.14
CA GLU A 3 -31.09 16.65 1.26
C GLU A 3 -29.81 16.55 0.42
N ILE A 4 -28.87 15.71 0.86
CA ILE A 4 -27.59 15.47 0.18
C ILE A 4 -27.84 15.07 -1.29
N SER A 5 -28.84 14.25 -1.55
CA SER A 5 -29.26 13.81 -2.88
C SER A 5 -29.63 14.97 -3.82
N GLU A 6 -30.30 16.00 -3.29
CA GLU A 6 -30.65 17.20 -4.04
C GLU A 6 -29.42 18.03 -4.41
N ILE A 7 -28.48 18.18 -3.45
CA ILE A 7 -27.22 18.90 -3.69
C ILE A 7 -26.39 18.17 -4.76
N LEU A 8 -26.27 16.83 -4.66
CA LEU A 8 -25.55 16.03 -5.64
C LEU A 8 -26.18 16.10 -7.05
N ALA A 9 -27.49 16.25 -7.12
CA ALA A 9 -28.21 16.39 -8.39
C ALA A 9 -27.93 17.71 -9.11
N LEU A 10 -27.54 18.77 -8.38
CA LEU A 10 -27.20 20.09 -8.94
C LEU A 10 -25.79 20.15 -9.54
N LEU A 11 -24.95 19.15 -9.29
CA LEU A 11 -23.58 19.12 -9.82
C LEU A 11 -23.58 18.72 -11.30
N ASP A 12 -22.67 19.33 -12.07
CA ASP A 12 -22.42 18.92 -13.44
C ASP A 12 -21.96 17.43 -13.50
N PRO A 13 -22.18 16.74 -14.62
CA PRO A 13 -21.89 15.30 -14.73
C PRO A 13 -20.46 14.91 -14.40
N LYS A 14 -19.48 15.76 -14.75
CA LYS A 14 -18.05 15.50 -14.50
C LYS A 14 -17.70 15.60 -13.01
N THR A 15 -18.23 16.59 -12.33
CA THR A 15 -18.06 16.78 -10.89
C THR A 15 -18.83 15.72 -10.11
N ARG A 16 -20.05 15.38 -10.53
CA ARG A 16 -20.88 14.37 -9.88
C ARG A 16 -20.23 12.98 -9.83
N GLN A 17 -19.43 12.60 -10.86
CA GLN A 17 -18.68 11.34 -10.87
C GLN A 17 -17.61 11.24 -9.77
N ARG A 18 -17.20 12.39 -9.20
CA ARG A 18 -16.13 12.48 -8.18
C ARG A 18 -16.66 12.74 -6.77
N VAL A 19 -17.94 12.98 -6.65
CA VAL A 19 -18.59 13.37 -5.37
C VAL A 19 -19.65 12.34 -5.03
N GLN A 20 -19.61 11.81 -3.82
CA GLN A 20 -20.58 10.84 -3.32
C GLN A 20 -20.90 11.09 -1.84
N SER A 21 -21.97 10.50 -1.35
CA SER A 21 -22.28 10.53 0.07
C SER A 21 -21.20 9.81 0.88
N ALA A 22 -20.89 10.31 2.07
CA ALA A 22 -19.90 9.68 2.96
C ALA A 22 -20.30 8.25 3.38
N VAL A 23 -21.57 7.91 3.33
CA VAL A 23 -22.08 6.55 3.62
C VAL A 23 -21.73 5.57 2.49
N GLU A 24 -21.53 6.07 1.26
CA GLU A 24 -21.22 5.27 0.08
C GLU A 24 -19.71 5.08 -0.12
N VAL A 25 -18.87 5.69 0.73
CA VAL A 25 -17.40 5.56 0.61
C VAL A 25 -16.97 4.19 1.08
N GLU A 26 -16.68 3.31 0.13
CA GLU A 26 -16.03 2.04 0.39
C GLU A 26 -14.51 2.23 0.43
N THR A 27 -13.89 1.78 1.51
CA THR A 27 -12.43 1.72 1.60
C THR A 27 -11.96 0.37 1.09
N LEU A 28 -11.35 0.35 -0.10
CA LEU A 28 -10.64 -0.83 -0.59
C LEU A 28 -9.52 -1.19 0.38
N LYS A 29 -9.38 -2.47 0.69
CA LYS A 29 -8.42 -2.96 1.69
C LYS A 29 -7.52 -4.05 1.12
N GLN A 30 -6.26 -4.00 1.52
CA GLN A 30 -5.29 -5.05 1.29
C GLN A 30 -5.21 -5.95 2.51
N ARG A 31 -5.43 -7.23 2.31
CA ARG A 31 -5.26 -8.23 3.38
C ARG A 31 -3.81 -8.31 3.82
N THR A 32 -3.62 -8.48 5.12
CA THR A 32 -2.31 -8.74 5.72
C THR A 32 -2.06 -10.24 5.84
N PRO A 33 -0.82 -10.68 6.05
CA PRO A 33 -0.52 -12.09 6.32
C PRO A 33 -1.05 -12.59 7.67
N SER A 34 -1.50 -11.68 8.53
CA SER A 34 -2.01 -11.99 9.87
C SER A 34 -3.54 -12.01 9.91
N VAL A 35 -4.12 -13.18 10.21
CA VAL A 35 -5.57 -13.34 10.40
C VAL A 35 -6.09 -12.44 11.51
N GLY A 36 -5.40 -12.38 12.65
CA GLY A 36 -5.80 -11.54 13.78
C GLY A 36 -5.79 -10.06 13.45
N LEU A 37 -4.76 -9.59 12.69
CA LEU A 37 -4.70 -8.21 12.26
C LEU A 37 -5.80 -7.89 11.23
N ASN A 38 -6.11 -8.80 10.32
CA ASN A 38 -7.22 -8.63 9.38
C ASN A 38 -8.57 -8.54 10.10
N MET A 39 -8.77 -9.31 11.15
CA MET A 39 -9.99 -9.21 11.98
C MET A 39 -10.06 -7.85 12.69
N ALA A 40 -8.98 -7.42 13.33
CA ALA A 40 -8.91 -6.14 14.03
C ALA A 40 -9.14 -4.94 13.09
N LEU A 41 -8.60 -5.00 11.87
CA LEU A 41 -8.71 -3.96 10.83
C LEU A 41 -9.96 -4.12 9.95
N LYS A 42 -10.83 -5.08 10.24
CA LYS A 42 -12.02 -5.37 9.42
C LYS A 42 -11.69 -5.59 7.95
N GLY A 43 -10.70 -6.43 7.68
CA GLY A 43 -10.32 -6.86 6.32
C GLY A 43 -8.89 -6.52 5.88
N GLY A 44 -8.15 -5.71 6.61
CA GLY A 44 -6.77 -5.36 6.30
C GLY A 44 -6.49 -3.86 6.25
N PHE A 45 -5.37 -3.47 5.67
CA PHE A 45 -4.99 -2.07 5.52
C PHE A 45 -5.77 -1.39 4.39
N GLY A 46 -6.24 -0.16 4.63
CA GLY A 46 -6.91 0.64 3.61
C GLY A 46 -5.93 1.18 2.57
N TYR A 47 -6.32 1.11 1.28
CA TYR A 47 -5.57 1.82 0.23
C TYR A 47 -5.64 3.34 0.42
N GLY A 48 -4.66 4.05 -0.14
CA GLY A 48 -4.54 5.49 0.03
C GLY A 48 -4.13 5.90 1.46
N ARG A 49 -3.50 5.01 2.22
CA ARG A 49 -3.02 5.25 3.58
C ARG A 49 -1.52 5.04 3.68
N GLN A 50 -0.89 5.80 4.57
CA GLN A 50 0.47 5.53 5.03
C GLN A 50 0.39 4.66 6.29
N ILE A 51 1.16 3.57 6.29
CA ILE A 51 1.23 2.63 7.39
C ILE A 51 2.66 2.64 7.94
N LEU A 52 2.81 2.99 9.20
CA LEU A 52 4.09 2.92 9.89
C LEU A 52 4.17 1.61 10.69
N ILE A 53 5.17 0.79 10.38
CA ILE A 53 5.50 -0.43 11.10
C ILE A 53 6.79 -0.20 11.86
N TRP A 54 6.73 -0.22 13.19
CA TRP A 54 7.88 0.02 14.04
C TRP A 54 8.04 -1.07 15.10
N GLY A 55 9.24 -1.20 15.61
CA GLY A 55 9.58 -2.20 16.63
C GLY A 55 11.08 -2.42 16.73
N ASN A 56 11.50 -3.25 17.67
CA ASN A 56 12.90 -3.57 17.91
C ASN A 56 13.56 -4.17 16.67
N LYS A 57 14.89 -4.05 16.61
CA LYS A 57 15.70 -4.73 15.59
C LYS A 57 15.37 -6.22 15.59
N SER A 58 15.31 -6.82 14.43
CA SER A 58 15.01 -8.26 14.23
C SER A 58 13.63 -8.71 14.75
N ALA A 59 12.68 -7.79 14.95
CA ALA A 59 11.31 -8.14 15.34
C ALA A 59 10.44 -8.67 14.18
N GLY A 60 10.98 -8.78 12.95
CA GLY A 60 10.27 -9.32 11.80
C GLY A 60 9.55 -8.26 10.95
N LYS A 61 9.87 -6.97 11.09
CA LYS A 61 9.25 -5.88 10.32
C LYS A 61 9.36 -6.07 8.80
N SER A 62 10.58 -6.25 8.31
CA SER A 62 10.83 -6.47 6.87
C SER A 62 10.19 -7.77 6.38
N SER A 63 10.23 -8.84 7.17
CA SER A 63 9.56 -10.11 6.84
C SER A 63 8.04 -9.94 6.74
N PHE A 64 7.44 -9.17 7.63
CA PHE A 64 6.01 -8.85 7.57
C PHE A 64 5.67 -8.06 6.29
N CYS A 65 6.49 -7.06 5.94
CA CYS A 65 6.31 -6.28 4.71
C CYS A 65 6.46 -7.14 3.45
N LEU A 66 7.42 -8.07 3.41
CA LEU A 66 7.58 -9.01 2.30
C LEU A 66 6.37 -9.94 2.16
N GLN A 67 5.83 -10.44 3.27
CA GLN A 67 4.60 -11.24 3.25
C GLN A 67 3.38 -10.41 2.81
N MET A 68 3.31 -9.12 3.16
CA MET A 68 2.30 -8.21 2.64
C MET A 68 2.36 -8.09 1.12
N ILE A 69 3.58 -7.95 0.57
CA ILE A 69 3.80 -7.93 -0.88
C ILE A 69 3.35 -9.25 -1.50
N ALA A 70 3.72 -10.38 -0.91
CA ALA A 70 3.31 -11.70 -1.41
C ALA A 70 1.78 -11.85 -1.48
N GLU A 71 1.06 -11.41 -0.44
CA GLU A 71 -0.41 -11.41 -0.45
C GLU A 71 -0.99 -10.48 -1.52
N ALA A 72 -0.42 -9.29 -1.66
CA ALA A 72 -0.86 -8.34 -2.68
C ALA A 72 -0.62 -8.84 -4.11
N GLN A 73 0.52 -9.48 -4.37
CA GLN A 73 0.83 -10.07 -5.67
C GLN A 73 -0.13 -11.20 -6.05
N LYS A 74 -0.64 -11.98 -5.09
CA LYS A 74 -1.69 -12.99 -5.33
C LYS A 74 -2.99 -12.34 -5.83
N ASP A 75 -3.27 -11.13 -5.37
CA ASP A 75 -4.42 -10.34 -5.79
C ASP A 75 -4.14 -9.53 -7.08
N GLY A 76 -3.03 -9.78 -7.76
CA GLY A 76 -2.65 -9.12 -9.01
C GLY A 76 -2.16 -7.67 -8.84
N LYS A 77 -1.77 -7.28 -7.62
CA LYS A 77 -1.29 -5.92 -7.32
C LYS A 77 0.16 -5.72 -7.72
N VAL A 78 0.47 -4.52 -8.19
CA VAL A 78 1.83 -4.08 -8.51
C VAL A 78 2.47 -3.52 -7.24
N CYS A 79 3.63 -4.06 -6.88
CA CYS A 79 4.32 -3.72 -5.64
C CYS A 79 5.73 -3.22 -5.91
N ALA A 80 6.22 -2.32 -5.04
CA ALA A 80 7.58 -1.81 -5.06
C ALA A 80 8.23 -1.89 -3.67
N TRP A 81 9.53 -2.13 -3.67
CA TRP A 81 10.41 -2.11 -2.50
C TRP A 81 11.49 -1.06 -2.68
N ILE A 82 11.51 -0.07 -1.81
CA ILE A 82 12.55 0.95 -1.74
C ILE A 82 13.46 0.61 -0.57
N ASP A 83 14.69 0.19 -0.86
CA ASP A 83 15.65 -0.34 0.09
C ASP A 83 16.70 0.72 0.44
N ALA A 84 16.53 1.38 1.57
CA ALA A 84 17.46 2.39 2.05
C ALA A 84 18.69 1.78 2.73
N GLU A 85 18.54 0.63 3.34
CA GLU A 85 19.61 -0.05 4.09
C GLU A 85 20.40 -1.03 3.22
N GLN A 86 19.96 -1.29 1.97
CA GLN A 86 20.52 -2.29 1.07
C GLN A 86 20.55 -3.69 1.72
N SER A 87 19.47 -4.01 2.41
CA SER A 87 19.32 -5.25 3.19
C SER A 87 18.39 -6.27 2.53
N TYR A 88 17.83 -5.96 1.35
CA TYR A 88 16.94 -6.85 0.62
C TYR A 88 17.65 -8.15 0.21
N SER A 89 17.03 -9.27 0.53
CA SER A 89 17.47 -10.60 0.11
C SER A 89 16.39 -11.24 -0.76
N GLN A 90 16.70 -11.44 -2.03
CA GLN A 90 15.80 -12.11 -2.98
C GLN A 90 15.43 -13.52 -2.49
N GLU A 91 16.41 -14.30 -2.05
CA GLU A 91 16.18 -15.65 -1.55
C GLU A 91 15.19 -15.67 -0.38
N TRP A 92 15.33 -14.74 0.55
CA TRP A 92 14.42 -14.61 1.69
C TRP A 92 13.03 -14.17 1.27
N ALA A 93 12.94 -13.19 0.37
CA ALA A 93 11.67 -12.71 -0.17
C ALA A 93 10.90 -13.84 -0.86
N GLU A 94 11.56 -14.62 -1.69
CA GLU A 94 10.96 -15.77 -2.40
C GLU A 94 10.50 -16.87 -1.42
N ARG A 95 11.26 -17.14 -0.36
CA ARG A 95 10.83 -18.05 0.73
C ARG A 95 9.57 -17.58 1.43
N LEU A 96 9.35 -16.28 1.51
CA LEU A 96 8.14 -15.68 2.08
C LEU A 96 6.98 -15.56 1.07
N GLY A 97 7.19 -16.02 -0.17
CA GLY A 97 6.17 -16.10 -1.21
C GLY A 97 6.13 -14.92 -2.18
N VAL A 98 7.13 -14.04 -2.13
CA VAL A 98 7.24 -12.92 -3.09
C VAL A 98 7.70 -13.44 -4.44
N ASP A 99 7.02 -13.03 -5.50
CA ASP A 99 7.49 -13.19 -6.87
C ASP A 99 8.43 -12.03 -7.20
N SER A 100 9.74 -12.26 -7.08
CA SER A 100 10.76 -11.23 -7.31
C SER A 100 10.79 -10.72 -8.75
N SER A 101 10.29 -11.50 -9.71
CA SER A 101 10.20 -11.08 -11.12
C SER A 101 9.14 -10.01 -11.35
N LYS A 102 8.20 -9.85 -10.41
CA LYS A 102 7.09 -8.88 -10.44
C LYS A 102 7.22 -7.80 -9.37
N LEU A 103 8.36 -7.72 -8.69
CA LEU A 103 8.62 -6.71 -7.68
C LEU A 103 9.53 -5.62 -8.25
N ILE A 104 9.06 -4.37 -8.17
CA ILE A 104 9.90 -3.21 -8.51
C ILE A 104 10.84 -2.96 -7.34
N TYR A 105 12.15 -2.94 -7.59
CA TYR A 105 13.17 -2.70 -6.59
C TYR A 105 13.93 -1.39 -6.86
N SER A 106 14.15 -0.61 -5.81
CA SER A 106 14.96 0.60 -5.86
C SER A 106 15.88 0.69 -4.64
N ALA A 107 17.17 0.88 -4.88
CA ALA A 107 18.17 1.17 -3.84
C ALA A 107 18.33 2.69 -3.70
N ALA A 108 17.44 3.34 -2.96
CA ALA A 108 17.53 4.78 -2.69
C ALA A 108 18.46 5.03 -1.49
N LYS A 109 19.43 5.93 -1.65
CA LYS A 109 20.43 6.20 -0.62
C LYS A 109 20.11 7.40 0.27
N THR A 110 19.28 8.29 -0.20
CA THR A 110 18.89 9.49 0.54
C THR A 110 17.39 9.58 0.70
N VAL A 111 16.94 10.30 1.72
CA VAL A 111 15.49 10.53 1.94
C VAL A 111 14.85 11.22 0.73
N ASN A 112 15.55 12.16 0.10
CA ASN A 112 15.05 12.84 -1.10
C ASN A 112 14.86 11.86 -2.27
N ASP A 113 15.82 10.94 -2.47
CA ASP A 113 15.69 9.91 -3.52
C ASP A 113 14.51 8.97 -3.24
N MET A 114 14.31 8.58 -1.97
CA MET A 114 13.17 7.73 -1.57
C MET A 114 11.85 8.40 -1.88
N VAL A 115 11.71 9.70 -1.52
CA VAL A 115 10.48 10.47 -1.76
C VAL A 115 10.24 10.65 -3.25
N ASP A 116 11.27 10.98 -4.03
CA ASP A 116 11.17 11.15 -5.48
C ASP A 116 10.75 9.85 -6.17
N VAL A 117 11.42 8.74 -5.83
CA VAL A 117 11.08 7.42 -6.39
C VAL A 117 9.67 7.00 -5.99
N ALA A 118 9.30 7.13 -4.70
CA ALA A 118 7.97 6.78 -4.22
C ALA A 118 6.87 7.59 -4.92
N THR A 119 7.08 8.90 -5.09
CA THR A 119 6.13 9.78 -5.77
C THR A 119 5.93 9.35 -7.23
N LYS A 120 7.02 9.11 -7.96
CA LYS A 120 6.95 8.67 -9.36
C LYS A 120 6.28 7.29 -9.50
N LEU A 121 6.52 6.38 -8.56
CA LEU A 121 5.87 5.07 -8.55
C LEU A 121 4.36 5.17 -8.25
N MET A 122 3.95 6.06 -7.35
CA MET A 122 2.54 6.35 -7.10
C MET A 122 1.85 6.92 -8.34
N ASP A 123 2.48 7.88 -9.00
CA ASP A 123 1.96 8.50 -10.23
C ASP A 123 1.86 7.46 -11.38
N ALA A 124 2.76 6.49 -11.40
CA ALA A 124 2.73 5.38 -12.36
C ALA A 124 1.69 4.30 -12.05
N GLY A 125 1.00 4.38 -10.91
CA GLY A 125 -0.08 3.47 -10.54
C GLY A 125 0.37 2.21 -9.78
N VAL A 126 1.49 2.27 -9.07
CA VAL A 126 1.91 1.19 -8.15
C VAL A 126 0.95 1.13 -6.96
N ASP A 127 0.44 -0.06 -6.66
CA ASP A 127 -0.58 -0.25 -5.61
C ASP A 127 0.00 -0.20 -4.19
N ILE A 128 1.19 -0.78 -3.99
CA ILE A 128 1.85 -0.87 -2.69
C ILE A 128 3.33 -0.52 -2.82
N ILE A 129 3.78 0.41 -1.98
CA ILE A 129 5.19 0.79 -1.89
C ILE A 129 5.64 0.55 -0.46
N VAL A 130 6.68 -0.24 -0.29
CA VAL A 130 7.37 -0.44 0.98
C VAL A 130 8.68 0.36 0.96
N VAL A 131 8.93 1.11 2.03
CA VAL A 131 10.21 1.78 2.28
C VAL A 131 10.84 1.14 3.51
N ASP A 132 11.97 0.49 3.34
CA ASP A 132 12.72 -0.19 4.41
C ASP A 132 14.14 0.36 4.47
N SER A 133 14.51 1.17 5.42
CA SER A 133 13.75 1.84 6.45
C SER A 133 14.15 3.32 6.52
N ILE A 134 13.36 4.07 7.27
CA ILE A 134 13.57 5.53 7.41
C ILE A 134 14.28 5.81 8.72
#